data_b42b9d02f8ede358bfa926c7f5efd331
#
_entry.id   b42b9d02f8ede358bfa926c7f5efd331
#
_cell.length_a   1.000
_cell.length_b   1.000
_cell.length_c   1.000
_cell.angle_alpha   90.00
_cell.angle_beta   90.00
_cell.angle_gamma   90.00
#
_symmetry.space_group_name_H-M   'P 1'
#
loop_
_entity.id
_entity.type
_entity.pdbx_description
1 polymer ?
#
loop_
_entity_poly.entity_id
_entity_poly.type
_entity_poly.pdbx_seq_one_letter_code
_entity_poly.pdbx_strand_id
1 'polypeptide(L)'
;MDPAEYLAIIPLLIYGIGLTDLLSEWKRIFDKEDRYLLYVIYTIILTEVAIYNVVIYVDLVNTFPEQTYGQYLGYLLPPILFMMVVNVFTPNEESKTEEYFMGNIRLILVLLAVFVGSHFFYSFNEQENNYILRGLMIVLLLATAYFKKQWMMYLIAAIWLIGVIMRSPVVVT
;
A
#
# COMPACT_ATOMS: atom_id res chain seq x y z
N MET A 1 0.50 18.32 -23.52
CA MET A 1 0.58 17.75 -22.17
C MET A 1 0.29 18.87 -21.20
N ASP A 2 -0.77 18.73 -20.41
CA ASP A 2 -1.17 19.72 -19.41
C ASP A 2 -0.11 19.73 -18.27
N PRO A 3 0.19 20.89 -17.65
CA PRO A 3 1.04 20.94 -16.45
C PRO A 3 0.65 19.94 -15.35
N ALA A 4 -0.64 19.67 -15.19
CA ALA A 4 -1.15 18.66 -14.25
C ALA A 4 -0.69 17.24 -14.60
N GLU A 5 -0.68 16.88 -15.88
CA GLU A 5 -0.19 15.56 -16.33
C GLU A 5 1.29 15.36 -16.00
N TYR A 6 2.12 16.42 -16.10
CA TYR A 6 3.53 16.35 -15.68
C TYR A 6 3.69 16.08 -14.18
N LEU A 7 2.88 16.75 -13.35
CA LEU A 7 2.95 16.57 -11.90
C LEU A 7 2.51 15.17 -11.48
N ALA A 8 1.61 14.53 -12.22
CA ALA A 8 1.17 13.16 -11.96
C ALA A 8 2.21 12.09 -12.30
N ILE A 9 3.15 12.38 -13.22
CA ILE A 9 4.15 11.38 -13.65
C ILE A 9 4.98 10.89 -12.46
N ILE A 10 5.40 11.78 -11.55
CA ILE A 10 6.29 11.42 -10.44
C ILE A 10 5.64 10.41 -9.48
N PRO A 11 4.44 10.66 -8.90
CA PRO A 11 3.79 9.68 -8.04
C PRO A 11 3.47 8.36 -8.75
N LEU A 12 3.03 8.42 -10.02
CA LEU A 12 2.74 7.23 -10.81
C LEU A 12 4.01 6.41 -11.09
N LEU A 13 5.14 7.08 -11.37
CA LEU A 13 6.42 6.41 -11.55
C LEU A 13 6.88 5.70 -10.27
N ILE A 14 6.74 6.33 -9.10
CA ILE A 14 7.12 5.75 -7.80
C ILE A 14 6.27 4.49 -7.52
N TYR A 15 4.94 4.56 -7.72
CA TYR A 15 4.08 3.37 -7.59
C TYR A 15 4.45 2.29 -8.62
N GLY A 16 4.78 2.68 -9.87
CA GLY A 16 5.19 1.76 -10.92
C GLY A 16 6.46 1.00 -10.57
N ILE A 17 7.46 1.67 -9.99
CA ILE A 17 8.69 1.02 -9.50
C ILE A 17 8.36 0.03 -8.39
N GLY A 18 7.60 0.46 -7.36
CA GLY A 18 7.18 -0.42 -6.28
C GLY A 18 6.37 -1.63 -6.78
N LEU A 19 5.50 -1.43 -7.76
CA LEU A 19 4.75 -2.52 -8.39
C LEU A 19 5.67 -3.49 -9.12
N THR A 20 6.70 -2.99 -9.82
CA THR A 20 7.68 -3.83 -10.52
C THR A 20 8.45 -4.70 -9.52
N ASP A 21 8.87 -4.13 -8.40
CA ASP A 21 9.55 -4.87 -7.33
C ASP A 21 8.65 -5.96 -6.75
N LEU A 22 7.37 -5.66 -6.47
CA LEU A 22 6.41 -6.65 -6.00
C LEU A 22 6.16 -7.76 -7.03
N LEU A 23 6.05 -7.43 -8.31
CA LEU A 23 5.86 -8.44 -9.37
C LEU A 23 7.09 -9.35 -9.52
N SER A 24 8.29 -8.86 -9.24
CA SER A 24 9.49 -9.69 -9.23
C SER A 24 9.43 -10.77 -8.13
N GLU A 25 8.75 -10.49 -7.01
CA GLU A 25 8.56 -11.42 -5.90
C GLU A 25 7.50 -12.50 -6.17
N TRP A 26 6.69 -12.34 -7.23
CA TRP A 26 5.71 -13.37 -7.59
C TRP A 26 6.35 -14.72 -7.91
N LYS A 27 7.64 -14.77 -8.31
CA LYS A 27 8.39 -16.01 -8.44
C LYS A 27 8.35 -16.86 -7.15
N ARG A 28 8.40 -16.23 -5.97
CA ARG A 28 8.35 -16.91 -4.66
C ARG A 28 6.97 -17.51 -4.34
N ILE A 29 5.91 -17.02 -4.97
CA ILE A 29 4.56 -17.60 -4.84
C ILE A 29 4.51 -19.01 -5.42
N PHE A 30 5.27 -19.24 -6.48
CA PHE A 30 5.32 -20.51 -7.19
C PHE A 30 6.44 -21.44 -6.70
N ASP A 31 7.36 -20.94 -5.88
CA ASP A 31 8.43 -21.73 -5.28
C ASP A 31 7.89 -22.57 -4.11
N LYS A 32 7.81 -23.90 -4.30
CA LYS A 32 7.26 -24.81 -3.31
C LYS A 32 8.14 -24.96 -2.06
N GLU A 33 9.45 -24.70 -2.19
CA GLU A 33 10.42 -24.90 -1.11
C GLU A 33 10.51 -23.69 -0.18
N ASP A 34 10.28 -22.47 -0.72
CA ASP A 34 10.38 -21.20 0.03
C ASP A 34 9.03 -20.47 0.18
N ARG A 35 7.91 -21.12 -0.16
CA ARG A 35 6.59 -20.51 -0.09
C ARG A 35 6.07 -20.33 1.33
N TYR A 36 5.94 -19.10 1.78
CA TYR A 36 5.32 -18.74 3.04
C TYR A 36 3.95 -18.05 2.81
N LEU A 37 2.86 -18.65 3.29
CA LEU A 37 1.49 -18.25 2.95
C LEU A 37 1.18 -16.77 3.31
N LEU A 38 1.60 -16.30 4.48
CA LEU A 38 1.38 -14.90 4.87
C LEU A 38 2.10 -13.94 3.92
N TYR A 39 3.33 -14.26 3.52
CA TYR A 39 4.06 -13.46 2.53
C TYR A 39 3.31 -13.39 1.20
N VAL A 40 2.81 -14.52 0.71
CA VAL A 40 2.00 -14.58 -0.53
C VAL A 40 0.77 -13.69 -0.42
N ILE A 41 0.02 -13.78 0.68
CA ILE A 41 -1.17 -12.96 0.92
C ILE A 41 -0.82 -11.46 0.91
N TYR A 42 0.23 -11.07 1.63
CA TYR A 42 0.66 -9.67 1.68
C TYR A 42 1.23 -9.17 0.35
N THR A 43 1.90 -10.02 -0.43
CA THR A 43 2.31 -9.66 -1.81
C THR A 43 1.11 -9.31 -2.67
N ILE A 44 0.04 -10.11 -2.62
CA ILE A 44 -1.20 -9.84 -3.36
C ILE A 44 -1.87 -8.55 -2.87
N ILE A 45 -1.96 -8.36 -1.56
CA ILE A 45 -2.51 -7.14 -0.96
C ILE A 45 -1.73 -5.90 -1.42
N LEU A 46 -0.40 -5.90 -1.31
CA LEU A 46 0.43 -4.77 -1.70
C LEU A 46 0.34 -4.50 -3.21
N THR A 47 0.25 -5.55 -4.03
CA THR A 47 0.04 -5.40 -5.48
C THR A 47 -1.31 -4.71 -5.76
N GLU A 48 -2.38 -5.12 -5.10
CA GLU A 48 -3.70 -4.48 -5.21
C GLU A 48 -3.65 -3.03 -4.74
N VAL A 49 -3.00 -2.75 -3.61
CA VAL A 49 -2.79 -1.39 -3.10
C VAL A 49 -2.10 -0.51 -4.12
N ALA A 50 -1.03 -1.00 -4.77
CA ALA A 50 -0.33 -0.25 -5.80
C ALA A 50 -1.26 0.11 -6.97
N ILE A 51 -1.96 -0.89 -7.52
CA ILE A 51 -2.88 -0.72 -8.65
C ILE A 51 -4.00 0.26 -8.28
N TYR A 52 -4.62 0.09 -7.11
CA TYR A 52 -5.69 0.97 -6.63
C TYR A 52 -5.23 2.42 -6.49
N ASN A 53 -4.05 2.64 -5.93
CA ASN A 53 -3.51 3.99 -5.78
C ASN A 53 -3.16 4.63 -7.12
N VAL A 54 -2.64 3.86 -8.10
CA VAL A 54 -2.44 4.37 -9.47
C VAL A 54 -3.75 4.88 -10.06
N VAL A 55 -4.85 4.11 -9.91
CA VAL A 55 -6.17 4.52 -10.42
C VAL A 55 -6.66 5.80 -9.74
N ILE A 56 -6.54 5.90 -8.40
CA ILE A 56 -6.93 7.11 -7.66
C ILE A 56 -6.12 8.34 -8.11
N TYR A 57 -4.82 8.18 -8.36
CA TYR A 57 -3.99 9.29 -8.79
C TYR A 57 -4.39 9.84 -10.16
N VAL A 58 -4.96 9.03 -11.05
CA VAL A 58 -5.50 9.51 -12.33
C VAL A 58 -6.62 10.51 -12.09
N ASP A 59 -7.53 10.23 -11.14
CA ASP A 59 -8.62 11.17 -10.80
C ASP A 59 -8.09 12.44 -10.12
N LEU A 60 -7.05 12.30 -9.29
CA LEU A 60 -6.44 13.40 -8.55
C LEU A 60 -5.72 14.40 -9.46
N VAL A 61 -5.20 13.97 -10.61
CA VAL A 61 -4.47 14.81 -11.58
C VAL A 61 -5.26 16.07 -11.95
N ASN A 62 -6.58 15.95 -12.10
CA ASN A 62 -7.45 17.05 -12.46
C ASN A 62 -7.51 18.17 -11.39
N THR A 63 -7.10 17.88 -10.16
CA THR A 63 -7.08 18.82 -9.03
C THR A 63 -5.73 19.53 -8.86
N PHE A 64 -4.65 19.03 -9.48
CA PHE A 64 -3.28 19.54 -9.28
C PHE A 64 -3.07 21.00 -9.69
N PRO A 65 -3.70 21.53 -10.78
CA PRO A 65 -3.46 22.92 -11.19
C PRO A 65 -3.81 23.96 -10.13
N GLU A 66 -4.69 23.63 -9.20
CA GLU A 66 -5.14 24.52 -8.12
C GLU A 66 -4.30 24.38 -6.83
N GLN A 67 -3.30 23.49 -6.82
CA GLN A 67 -2.53 23.15 -5.62
C GLN A 67 -1.27 24.00 -5.48
N THR A 68 -0.92 24.30 -4.24
CA THR A 68 0.39 24.88 -3.92
C THR A 68 1.49 23.83 -3.99
N TYR A 69 2.74 24.26 -4.15
CA TYR A 69 3.90 23.37 -4.13
C TYR A 69 3.96 22.51 -2.84
N GLY A 70 3.62 23.10 -1.67
CA GLY A 70 3.59 22.36 -0.40
C GLY A 70 2.53 21.24 -0.38
N GLN A 71 1.36 21.51 -0.95
CA GLN A 71 0.31 20.49 -1.12
C GLN A 71 0.76 19.39 -2.07
N TYR A 72 1.41 19.73 -3.18
CA TYR A 72 1.96 18.75 -4.10
C TYR A 72 3.01 17.84 -3.43
N LEU A 73 3.94 18.40 -2.64
CA LEU A 73 4.87 17.59 -1.85
C LEU A 73 4.15 16.62 -0.91
N GLY A 74 3.06 17.07 -0.35
CA GLY A 74 2.19 16.21 0.43
C GLY A 74 1.66 15.05 -0.40
N TYR A 75 1.18 15.24 -1.62
CA TYR A 75 0.70 14.17 -2.52
C TYR A 75 1.78 13.14 -2.91
N LEU A 76 3.06 13.48 -2.74
CA LEU A 76 4.16 12.54 -2.93
C LEU A 76 4.39 11.64 -1.70
N LEU A 77 3.85 11.99 -0.54
CA LEU A 77 4.09 11.24 0.69
C LEU A 77 3.56 9.80 0.62
N PRO A 78 2.31 9.51 0.19
CA PRO A 78 1.84 8.13 0.07
C PRO A 78 2.67 7.26 -0.87
N PRO A 79 2.99 7.65 -2.12
CA PRO A 79 3.84 6.83 -2.99
C PRO A 79 5.24 6.58 -2.42
N ILE A 80 5.85 7.57 -1.76
CA ILE A 80 7.17 7.41 -1.12
C ILE A 80 7.06 6.39 0.03
N LEU A 81 6.04 6.51 0.89
CA LEU A 81 5.81 5.57 1.98
C LEU A 81 5.53 4.17 1.46
N PHE A 82 4.74 4.05 0.39
CA PHE A 82 4.50 2.77 -0.26
C PHE A 82 5.80 2.12 -0.76
N MET A 83 6.65 2.89 -1.43
CA MET A 83 7.96 2.42 -1.88
C MET A 83 8.84 1.96 -0.70
N MET A 84 8.81 2.67 0.44
CA MET A 84 9.51 2.24 1.65
C MET A 84 8.96 0.91 2.19
N VAL A 85 7.63 0.73 2.18
CA VAL A 85 6.99 -0.54 2.56
C VAL A 85 7.49 -1.66 1.66
N VAL A 86 7.44 -1.48 0.34
CA VAL A 86 7.86 -2.49 -0.64
C VAL A 86 9.33 -2.85 -0.46
N ASN A 87 10.20 -1.86 -0.30
CA ASN A 87 11.64 -2.07 -0.11
C ASN A 87 11.94 -2.92 1.15
N VAL A 88 11.24 -2.67 2.26
CA VAL A 88 11.41 -3.47 3.48
C VAL A 88 10.72 -4.83 3.37
N PHE A 89 9.66 -4.93 2.57
CA PHE A 89 8.91 -6.17 2.37
C PHE A 89 9.65 -7.18 1.50
N THR A 90 10.40 -6.70 0.50
CA THR A 90 11.10 -7.53 -0.49
C THR A 90 12.37 -8.15 0.12
N PRO A 91 12.44 -9.49 0.25
CA PRO A 91 13.61 -10.15 0.82
C PRO A 91 14.78 -10.17 -0.16
N ASN A 92 16.00 -10.20 0.38
CA ASN A 92 17.18 -10.49 -0.42
C ASN A 92 17.13 -11.92 -0.99
N GLU A 93 17.77 -12.13 -2.14
CA GLU A 93 17.71 -13.43 -2.86
C GLU A 93 18.14 -14.64 -2.03
N GLU A 94 19.08 -14.47 -1.11
CA GLU A 94 19.67 -15.55 -0.28
C GLU A 94 18.87 -15.87 1.00
N SER A 95 17.87 -15.03 1.36
CA SER A 95 17.14 -15.20 2.63
C SER A 95 15.88 -16.06 2.45
N LYS A 96 15.62 -16.92 3.44
CA LYS A 96 14.33 -17.64 3.50
C LYS A 96 13.19 -16.66 3.70
N THR A 97 12.15 -16.80 2.91
CA THR A 97 11.00 -15.87 2.88
C THR A 97 10.33 -15.74 4.25
N GLU A 98 10.08 -16.83 4.97
CA GLU A 98 9.45 -16.78 6.29
C GLU A 98 10.32 -16.05 7.32
N GLU A 99 11.60 -16.39 7.39
CA GLU A 99 12.53 -15.79 8.36
C GLU A 99 12.68 -14.30 8.13
N TYR A 100 12.88 -13.90 6.88
CA TYR A 100 12.98 -12.48 6.51
C TYR A 100 11.69 -11.72 6.83
N PHE A 101 10.54 -12.22 6.38
CA PHE A 101 9.25 -11.58 6.58
C PHE A 101 8.92 -11.43 8.07
N MET A 102 9.04 -12.49 8.86
CA MET A 102 8.76 -12.44 10.29
C MET A 102 9.77 -11.58 11.06
N GLY A 103 11.02 -11.54 10.62
CA GLY A 103 12.06 -10.67 11.17
C GLY A 103 11.71 -9.18 10.99
N ASN A 104 11.21 -8.80 9.82
CA ASN A 104 10.90 -7.42 9.47
C ASN A 104 9.44 -7.03 9.69
N ILE A 105 8.55 -7.95 10.10
CA ILE A 105 7.10 -7.75 10.17
C ILE A 105 6.71 -6.51 10.98
N ARG A 106 7.42 -6.20 12.07
CA ARG A 106 7.14 -5.01 12.87
C ARG A 106 7.32 -3.73 12.06
N LEU A 107 8.43 -3.63 11.33
CA LEU A 107 8.72 -2.44 10.53
C LEU A 107 7.76 -2.32 9.35
N ILE A 108 7.46 -3.44 8.68
CA ILE A 108 6.48 -3.50 7.58
C ILE A 108 5.11 -2.98 8.06
N LEU A 109 4.60 -3.49 9.19
CA LEU A 109 3.29 -3.09 9.70
C LEU A 109 3.24 -1.64 10.20
N VAL A 110 4.33 -1.14 10.79
CA VAL A 110 4.43 0.27 11.20
C VAL A 110 4.45 1.17 9.96
N LEU A 111 5.24 0.85 8.94
CA LEU A 111 5.25 1.61 7.69
C LEU A 111 3.90 1.58 6.98
N LEU A 112 3.21 0.43 6.98
CA LEU A 112 1.84 0.33 6.48
C LEU A 112 0.87 1.21 7.27
N ALA A 113 0.99 1.27 8.59
CA ALA A 113 0.15 2.13 9.42
C ALA A 113 0.39 3.62 9.10
N VAL A 114 1.65 4.02 8.90
CA VAL A 114 2.01 5.39 8.48
C VAL A 114 1.50 5.67 7.05
N PHE A 115 1.61 4.71 6.14
CA PHE A 115 1.07 4.80 4.79
C PHE A 115 -0.45 5.00 4.80
N VAL A 116 -1.20 4.18 5.54
CA VAL A 116 -2.66 4.36 5.69
C VAL A 116 -2.96 5.71 6.36
N GLY A 117 -2.17 6.11 7.35
CA GLY A 117 -2.28 7.41 8.03
C GLY A 117 -2.06 8.60 7.11
N SER A 118 -1.15 8.50 6.14
CA SER A 118 -0.91 9.56 5.18
C SER A 118 -2.14 9.90 4.33
N HIS A 119 -3.06 8.96 4.13
CA HIS A 119 -4.30 9.18 3.40
C HIS A 119 -5.33 10.03 4.16
N PHE A 120 -5.15 10.32 5.45
CA PHE A 120 -6.00 11.28 6.16
C PHE A 120 -5.73 12.72 5.75
N PHE A 121 -4.53 13.02 5.26
CA PHE A 121 -4.18 14.36 4.75
C PHE A 121 -4.79 14.64 3.38
N TYR A 122 -5.27 13.60 2.71
CA TYR A 122 -5.86 13.66 1.38
C TYR A 122 -7.23 13.01 1.44
N SER A 123 -8.28 13.80 1.55
CA SER A 123 -9.67 13.34 1.45
C SER A 123 -9.97 12.91 0.01
N PHE A 124 -9.43 11.76 -0.37
CA PHE A 124 -9.88 11.07 -1.56
C PHE A 124 -11.27 10.50 -1.27
N ASN A 125 -12.30 11.17 -1.70
CA ASN A 125 -13.69 10.79 -1.52
C ASN A 125 -14.24 10.91 -0.08
N GLU A 126 -15.09 11.88 0.12
CA GLU A 126 -15.65 12.39 1.37
C GLU A 126 -16.68 11.48 2.08
N GLN A 127 -16.56 10.16 1.99
CA GLN A 127 -17.43 9.30 2.77
C GLN A 127 -16.88 9.15 4.20
N GLU A 128 -17.57 9.74 5.18
CA GLU A 128 -17.24 9.68 6.62
C GLU A 128 -16.91 8.27 7.13
N ASN A 129 -17.57 7.25 6.60
CA ASN A 129 -17.32 5.84 6.96
C ASN A 129 -15.89 5.38 6.66
N ASN A 130 -15.20 5.98 5.71
CA ASN A 130 -13.83 5.61 5.36
C ASN A 130 -12.82 6.03 6.43
N TYR A 131 -13.07 7.10 7.18
CA TYR A 131 -12.17 7.55 8.25
C TYR A 131 -12.16 6.58 9.44
N ILE A 132 -13.32 6.05 9.83
CA ILE A 132 -13.43 5.07 10.91
C ILE A 132 -12.70 3.79 10.54
N LEU A 133 -12.92 3.27 9.33
CA LEU A 133 -12.25 2.06 8.85
C LEU A 133 -10.74 2.23 8.76
N ARG A 134 -10.25 3.38 8.28
CA ARG A 134 -8.82 3.70 8.26
C ARG A 134 -8.23 3.77 9.66
N GLY A 135 -8.91 4.43 10.59
CA GLY A 135 -8.49 4.50 11.98
C GLY A 135 -8.41 3.13 12.64
N LEU A 136 -9.42 2.29 12.44
CA LEU A 136 -9.42 0.90 12.93
C LEU A 136 -8.28 0.08 12.31
N MET A 137 -8.02 0.24 11.01
CA MET A 137 -6.92 -0.45 10.34
C MET A 137 -5.57 -0.04 10.91
N ILE A 138 -5.34 1.25 11.16
CA ILE A 138 -4.09 1.74 11.77
C ILE A 138 -3.91 1.13 13.17
N VAL A 139 -4.94 1.15 14.00
CA VAL A 139 -4.88 0.56 15.35
C VAL A 139 -4.56 -0.93 15.27
N LEU A 140 -5.20 -1.66 14.35
CA LEU A 140 -4.97 -3.09 14.15
C LEU A 140 -3.55 -3.38 13.65
N LEU A 141 -3.03 -2.59 12.70
CA LEU A 141 -1.66 -2.70 12.19
C LEU A 141 -0.64 -2.48 13.32
N LEU A 142 -0.80 -1.43 14.12
CA LEU A 142 0.10 -1.13 15.23
C LEU A 142 0.01 -2.17 16.36
N ALA A 143 -1.19 -2.64 16.70
CA ALA A 143 -1.37 -3.72 17.66
C ALA A 143 -0.70 -5.01 17.16
N THR A 144 -0.84 -5.34 15.88
CA THR A 144 -0.20 -6.52 15.29
C THR A 144 1.32 -6.38 15.26
N ALA A 145 1.85 -5.18 14.99
CA ALA A 145 3.28 -4.89 15.06
C ALA A 145 3.85 -5.06 16.47
N TYR A 146 3.04 -4.73 17.49
CA TYR A 146 3.42 -4.90 18.89
C TYR A 146 3.40 -6.37 19.33
N PHE A 147 2.27 -7.05 19.11
CA PHE A 147 2.04 -8.43 19.60
C PHE A 147 2.68 -9.52 18.72
N LYS A 148 2.95 -9.23 17.46
CA LYS A 148 3.52 -10.15 16.45
C LYS A 148 2.76 -11.48 16.32
N LYS A 149 1.44 -11.47 16.52
CA LYS A 149 0.60 -12.67 16.43
C LYS A 149 0.17 -12.94 15.00
N GLN A 150 0.46 -14.11 14.46
CA GLN A 150 0.12 -14.48 13.08
C GLN A 150 -1.38 -14.39 12.78
N TRP A 151 -2.25 -14.79 13.72
CA TRP A 151 -3.69 -14.70 13.51
C TRP A 151 -4.19 -13.26 13.27
N MET A 152 -3.55 -12.26 13.90
CA MET A 152 -3.87 -10.85 13.65
C MET A 152 -3.46 -10.42 12.24
N MET A 153 -2.40 -10.99 11.69
CA MET A 153 -2.00 -10.74 10.29
C MET A 153 -3.03 -11.29 9.30
N TYR A 154 -3.57 -12.48 9.57
CA TYR A 154 -4.69 -13.02 8.78
C TYR A 154 -5.96 -12.19 8.92
N LEU A 155 -6.23 -11.64 10.11
CA LEU A 155 -7.36 -10.75 10.33
C LEU A 155 -7.23 -9.46 9.51
N ILE A 156 -6.04 -8.84 9.48
CA ILE A 156 -5.76 -7.67 8.62
C ILE A 156 -6.05 -8.01 7.16
N ALA A 157 -5.54 -9.16 6.68
CA ALA A 157 -5.75 -9.60 5.31
C ALA A 157 -7.24 -9.83 4.99
N ALA A 158 -8.00 -10.43 5.92
CA ALA A 158 -9.43 -10.64 5.75
C ALA A 158 -10.21 -9.32 5.69
N ILE A 159 -9.92 -8.37 6.58
CA ILE A 159 -10.54 -7.04 6.57
C ILE A 159 -10.21 -6.31 5.28
N TRP A 160 -8.96 -6.39 4.82
CA TRP A 160 -8.55 -5.81 3.54
C TRP A 160 -9.35 -6.38 2.38
N LEU A 161 -9.45 -7.72 2.28
CA LEU A 161 -10.20 -8.40 1.23
C LEU A 161 -11.68 -8.00 1.22
N ILE A 162 -12.31 -7.93 2.40
CA ILE A 162 -13.69 -7.43 2.54
C ILE A 162 -13.78 -5.98 2.02
N GLY A 163 -12.83 -5.13 2.39
CA GLY A 163 -12.77 -3.75 1.91
C GLY A 163 -12.66 -3.65 0.39
N VAL A 164 -11.86 -4.51 -0.24
CA VAL A 164 -11.73 -4.57 -1.71
C VAL A 164 -13.06 -4.98 -2.36
N ILE A 165 -13.73 -6.02 -1.82
CA ILE A 165 -15.01 -6.51 -2.36
C ILE A 165 -16.13 -5.46 -2.19
N MET A 166 -16.11 -4.70 -1.11
CA MET A 166 -17.13 -3.69 -0.81
C MET A 166 -16.89 -2.34 -1.51
N ARG A 167 -15.74 -2.15 -2.15
CA ARG A 167 -15.48 -0.92 -2.92
C ARG A 167 -16.47 -0.80 -4.06
N SER A 168 -17.07 0.40 -4.18
CA SER A 168 -17.89 0.74 -5.33
C SER A 168 -17.07 0.63 -6.62
N PRO A 169 -17.68 0.23 -7.74
CA PRO A 169 -16.96 0.18 -9.01
C PRO A 169 -16.35 1.56 -9.32
N VAL A 170 -15.08 1.56 -9.70
CA VAL A 170 -14.40 2.77 -10.18
C VAL A 170 -15.03 3.09 -11.54
N VAL A 171 -15.88 4.11 -11.58
CA VAL A 171 -16.42 4.64 -12.84
C VAL A 171 -15.36 5.59 -13.39
N VAL A 172 -14.59 5.13 -14.35
CA VAL A 172 -13.71 5.99 -15.15
C VAL A 172 -14.61 6.70 -16.17
N THR A 173 -14.99 7.93 -15.87
CA THR A 173 -15.74 8.79 -16.80
C THR A 173 -14.80 9.63 -17.65
#